data_5818475e49f9fb5a5e5ae33fffa828cf
#
_entry.id   5818475e49f9fb5a5e5ae33fffa828cf
#
_cell.length_a   1.000
_cell.length_b   1.000
_cell.length_c   1.000
_cell.angle_alpha   90.00
_cell.angle_beta   90.00
_cell.angle_gamma   90.00
#
_symmetry.space_group_name_H-M   'P 1'
#
loop_
_entity.id
_entity.type
_entity.pdbx_description
1 polymer ?
#
loop_
_entity_poly.entity_id
_entity_poly.type
_entity_poly.pdbx_seq_one_letter_code
_entity_poly.pdbx_strand_id
1 'polypeptide(L)'
;VNAAEAIGYVAAVLTTVAFVPQAWQTWRTRDASGVSLGKYALFCTGVALWLVYGLLLGAWPIILANTVTLVLALAILVMKLRFR
;
A
#
# COMPACT_ATOMS: atom_id res chain seq x y z
N VAL A 1 -16.11 17.03 7.07
CA VAL A 1 -14.69 16.81 6.77
C VAL A 1 -13.92 18.08 7.01
N ASN A 2 -12.92 18.03 7.88
CA ASN A 2 -12.07 19.19 8.16
C ASN A 2 -10.89 19.23 7.16
N ALA A 3 -10.07 20.30 7.26
CA ALA A 3 -8.94 20.47 6.35
C ALA A 3 -7.92 19.34 6.48
N ALA A 4 -7.66 18.88 7.69
CA ALA A 4 -6.70 17.79 7.91
C ALA A 4 -7.19 16.49 7.28
N GLU A 5 -8.48 16.17 7.43
CA GLU A 5 -9.06 14.99 6.80
C GLU A 5 -9.04 15.09 5.29
N ALA A 6 -9.35 16.26 4.74
CA ALA A 6 -9.32 16.49 3.29
C ALA A 6 -7.92 16.23 2.73
N ILE A 7 -6.89 16.76 3.39
CA ILE A 7 -5.50 16.53 3.00
C ILE A 7 -5.16 15.05 3.08
N GLY A 8 -5.62 14.38 4.13
CA GLY A 8 -5.40 12.94 4.31
C GLY A 8 -6.02 12.11 3.19
N TYR A 9 -7.25 12.44 2.77
CA TYR A 9 -7.91 11.72 1.67
C TYR A 9 -7.21 11.96 0.33
N VAL A 10 -6.77 13.19 0.06
CA VAL A 10 -6.01 13.49 -1.15
C VAL A 10 -4.70 12.71 -1.17
N ALA A 11 -3.99 12.71 -0.04
CA ALA A 11 -2.75 11.94 0.08
C ALA A 11 -2.99 10.45 -0.13
N ALA A 12 -4.10 9.93 0.40
CA ALA A 12 -4.48 8.52 0.23
C ALA A 12 -4.66 8.15 -1.24
N VAL A 13 -5.35 9.02 -1.99
CA VAL A 13 -5.57 8.80 -3.43
C VAL A 13 -4.25 8.80 -4.19
N LEU A 14 -3.40 9.79 -3.92
CA LEU A 14 -2.12 9.93 -4.62
C LEU A 14 -1.19 8.74 -4.35
N THR A 15 -1.09 8.32 -3.10
CA THR A 15 -0.21 7.20 -2.75
C THR A 15 -0.74 5.88 -3.30
N THR A 16 -2.05 5.70 -3.29
CA THR A 16 -2.68 4.51 -3.85
C THR A 16 -2.44 4.42 -5.35
N VAL A 17 -2.69 5.53 -6.07
CA VAL A 17 -2.47 5.58 -7.52
C VAL A 17 -1.03 5.28 -7.88
N ALA A 18 -0.08 5.71 -7.04
CA ALA A 18 1.34 5.45 -7.28
C ALA A 18 1.70 3.95 -7.29
N PHE A 19 0.96 3.12 -6.56
CA PHE A 19 1.20 1.67 -6.52
C PHE A 19 0.55 0.91 -7.66
N VAL A 20 -0.53 1.44 -8.23
CA VAL A 20 -1.31 0.74 -9.25
C VAL A 20 -0.49 0.39 -10.49
N PRO A 21 0.31 1.33 -11.08
CA PRO A 21 1.09 0.97 -12.26
C PRO A 21 2.08 -0.17 -11.99
N GLN A 22 2.73 -0.18 -10.84
CA GLN A 22 3.68 -1.23 -10.51
C GLN A 22 2.99 -2.58 -10.34
N ALA A 23 1.86 -2.62 -9.65
CA ALA A 23 1.10 -3.85 -9.47
C ALA A 23 0.61 -4.38 -10.81
N TRP A 24 0.08 -3.50 -11.66
CA TRP A 24 -0.39 -3.86 -13.01
C TRP A 24 0.74 -4.40 -13.88
N GLN A 25 1.86 -3.70 -13.90
CA GLN A 25 2.99 -4.10 -14.72
C GLN A 25 3.57 -5.45 -14.28
N THR A 26 3.72 -5.66 -12.98
CA THR A 26 4.21 -6.92 -12.43
C THR A 26 3.27 -8.07 -12.77
N TRP A 27 1.97 -7.84 -12.64
CA TRP A 27 0.96 -8.84 -13.00
C TRP A 27 0.99 -9.16 -14.49
N ARG A 28 1.06 -8.13 -15.32
CA ARG A 28 0.99 -8.28 -16.78
C ARG A 28 2.23 -8.97 -17.35
N THR A 29 3.41 -8.57 -16.87
CA THR A 29 4.68 -9.12 -17.40
C THR A 29 5.12 -10.39 -16.70
N ARG A 30 4.54 -10.68 -15.55
CA ARG A 30 4.97 -11.80 -14.70
C ARG A 30 6.44 -11.68 -14.30
N ASP A 31 6.95 -10.48 -14.24
CA ASP A 31 8.34 -10.18 -13.92
C ASP A 31 8.41 -9.31 -12.69
N ALA A 32 8.87 -9.88 -11.58
CA ALA A 32 9.02 -9.18 -10.31
C ALA A 32 10.50 -8.95 -9.96
N SER A 33 11.39 -8.99 -10.97
CA SER A 33 12.82 -8.83 -10.71
C SER A 33 13.19 -7.48 -10.11
N GLY A 34 12.39 -6.43 -10.40
CA GLY A 34 12.61 -5.11 -9.83
C GLY A 34 12.03 -4.92 -8.43
N VAL A 35 11.39 -5.95 -7.86
CA VAL A 35 10.77 -5.88 -6.54
C VAL A 35 11.71 -6.48 -5.51
N SER A 36 12.01 -5.73 -4.45
CA SER A 36 12.83 -6.21 -3.35
C SER A 36 11.94 -6.88 -2.31
N LEU A 37 12.15 -8.19 -2.09
CA LEU A 37 11.36 -8.96 -1.12
C LEU A 37 11.49 -8.38 0.28
N GLY A 38 12.72 -8.13 0.73
CA GLY A 38 12.96 -7.60 2.08
C GLY A 38 12.35 -6.23 2.29
N LYS A 39 12.49 -5.36 1.29
CA LYS A 39 11.94 -4.00 1.35
C LYS A 39 10.42 -4.01 1.43
N TYR A 40 9.76 -4.83 0.60
CA TYR A 40 8.30 -4.90 0.63
C TYR A 40 7.76 -5.59 1.87
N ALA A 41 8.46 -6.60 2.40
CA ALA A 41 8.09 -7.23 3.65
C ALA A 41 8.13 -6.22 4.80
N LEU A 42 9.20 -5.42 4.86
CA LEU A 42 9.34 -4.37 5.87
C LEU A 42 8.25 -3.28 5.68
N PHE A 43 8.01 -2.89 4.45
CA PHE A 43 6.99 -1.91 4.12
C PHE A 43 5.59 -2.38 4.53
N CYS A 44 5.23 -3.62 4.21
CA CYS A 44 3.93 -4.19 4.60
C CYS A 44 3.77 -4.23 6.11
N THR A 45 4.83 -4.55 6.84
CA THR A 45 4.80 -4.55 8.30
C THR A 45 4.52 -3.14 8.83
N GLY A 46 5.22 -2.14 8.29
CA GLY A 46 5.02 -0.74 8.69
C GLY A 46 3.61 -0.25 8.38
N VAL A 47 3.09 -0.57 7.20
CA VAL A 47 1.73 -0.17 6.80
C VAL A 47 0.69 -0.84 7.69
N ALA A 48 0.89 -2.12 8.05
CA ALA A 48 -0.01 -2.82 8.95
C ALA A 48 -0.05 -2.14 10.33
N LEU A 49 1.10 -1.72 10.85
CA LEU A 49 1.17 -1.01 12.12
C LEU A 49 0.48 0.36 12.04
N TRP A 50 0.64 1.08 10.92
CA TRP A 50 -0.07 2.33 10.70
C TRP A 50 -1.58 2.13 10.64
N LEU A 51 -2.02 1.02 10.04
CA LEU A 51 -3.45 0.69 9.99
C LEU A 51 -4.01 0.45 11.39
N VAL A 52 -3.28 -0.29 12.24
CA VAL A 52 -3.68 -0.50 13.63
C VAL A 52 -3.76 0.84 14.37
N TYR A 53 -2.76 1.70 14.19
CA TYR A 53 -2.74 3.04 14.77
C TYR A 53 -3.97 3.85 14.35
N GLY A 54 -4.29 3.85 13.05
CA GLY A 54 -5.46 4.54 12.53
C GLY A 54 -6.77 4.00 13.10
N LEU A 55 -6.89 2.67 13.23
CA LEU A 55 -8.07 2.05 13.82
C LEU A 55 -8.26 2.45 15.27
N LEU A 56 -7.17 2.49 16.04
CA LEU A 56 -7.23 2.89 17.45
C LEU A 56 -7.64 4.34 17.63
N LEU A 57 -7.28 5.21 16.69
CA LEU A 57 -7.63 6.63 16.74
C LEU A 57 -8.95 6.94 16.03
N GLY A 58 -9.51 6.01 15.28
CA GLY A 58 -10.67 6.28 14.44
C GLY A 58 -10.39 7.26 13.31
N ALA A 59 -9.14 7.31 12.83
CA ALA A 59 -8.72 8.25 11.79
C ALA A 59 -8.98 7.66 10.41
N TRP A 60 -10.14 7.94 9.84
CA TRP A 60 -10.59 7.35 8.58
C TRP A 60 -9.64 7.56 7.40
N PRO A 61 -9.02 8.73 7.18
CA PRO A 61 -8.06 8.85 6.08
C PRO A 61 -6.90 7.88 6.20
N ILE A 62 -6.38 7.69 7.41
CA ILE A 62 -5.29 6.75 7.68
C ILE A 62 -5.77 5.32 7.46
N ILE A 63 -6.97 4.97 7.93
CA ILE A 63 -7.54 3.64 7.78
C ILE A 63 -7.68 3.29 6.30
N LEU A 64 -8.31 4.17 5.52
CA LEU A 64 -8.55 3.91 4.10
C LEU A 64 -7.24 3.84 3.32
N ALA A 65 -6.34 4.80 3.54
CA ALA A 65 -5.06 4.84 2.85
C ALA A 65 -4.26 3.57 3.10
N ASN A 66 -4.14 3.18 4.35
CA ASN A 66 -3.29 2.04 4.70
C ASN A 66 -3.92 0.70 4.34
N THR A 67 -5.26 0.60 4.38
CA THR A 67 -5.95 -0.60 3.93
C THR A 67 -5.69 -0.86 2.44
N VAL A 68 -5.89 0.15 1.61
CA VAL A 68 -5.68 0.00 0.16
C VAL A 68 -4.21 -0.22 -0.16
N THR A 69 -3.32 0.54 0.48
CA THR A 69 -1.89 0.39 0.29
C THR A 69 -1.41 -0.99 0.70
N LEU A 70 -1.92 -1.51 1.83
CA LEU A 70 -1.55 -2.85 2.30
C LEU A 70 -1.98 -3.93 1.31
N VAL A 71 -3.21 -3.82 0.78
CA VAL A 71 -3.70 -4.79 -0.22
C VAL A 71 -2.80 -4.78 -1.46
N LEU A 72 -2.47 -3.59 -1.97
CA LEU A 72 -1.62 -3.47 -3.16
C LEU A 72 -0.19 -3.96 -2.88
N ALA A 73 0.37 -3.59 -1.73
CA ALA A 73 1.73 -3.99 -1.37
C ALA A 73 1.82 -5.50 -1.15
N LEU A 74 0.81 -6.10 -0.51
CA LEU A 74 0.76 -7.55 -0.34
C LEU A 74 0.61 -8.25 -1.68
N ALA A 75 -0.18 -7.71 -2.59
CA ALA A 75 -0.32 -8.27 -3.94
C ALA A 75 1.03 -8.29 -4.66
N ILE A 76 1.79 -7.18 -4.57
CA ILE A 76 3.13 -7.10 -5.16
C ILE A 76 4.07 -8.09 -4.50
N LEU A 77 4.01 -8.22 -3.17
CA LEU A 77 4.85 -9.16 -2.44
C LEU A 77 4.56 -10.60 -2.83
N VAL A 78 3.28 -10.96 -2.94
CA VAL A 78 2.87 -12.30 -3.38
C VAL A 78 3.37 -12.57 -4.80
N MET A 79 3.25 -11.59 -5.70
CA MET A 79 3.76 -11.73 -7.06
C MET A 79 5.27 -11.92 -7.08
N LYS A 80 6.00 -11.23 -6.19
CA LYS A 80 7.45 -11.43 -6.06
C LYS A 80 7.78 -12.86 -5.66
N LEU A 81 7.02 -13.42 -4.72
CA LEU A 81 7.23 -14.79 -4.27
C LEU A 81 6.88 -15.83 -5.36
N ARG A 82 5.90 -15.53 -6.19
CA ARG A 82 5.44 -16.45 -7.22
C ARG A 82 6.22 -16.34 -8.52
N PHE A 83 6.58 -15.13 -8.92
CA PHE A 83 7.20 -14.89 -10.23
C PHE A 83 8.73 -14.87 -10.20
N ARG A 84 9.29 -14.53 -9.04
CA ARG A 84 10.75 -14.50 -8.79
C ARG A 84 11.59 -14.22 -10.03
#